data_4a438a3d55124c342417287c66010059
#
_entry.id   4a438a3d55124c342417287c66010059
#
_cell.length_a   1.000
_cell.length_b   1.000
_cell.length_c   1.000
_cell.angle_alpha   90.00
_cell.angle_beta   90.00
_cell.angle_gamma   90.00
#
_symmetry.space_group_name_H-M   'P 1'
#
loop_
_entity.id
_entity.type
_entity.pdbx_description
1 polymer ?
#
loop_
_entity_poly.entity_id
_entity_poly.type
_entity_poly.pdbx_seq_one_letter_code
_entity_poly.pdbx_strand_id
1 'polypeptide(L)'
;MKKRIIGFCIMSIIMVGCNNSEQQQKTTKDKYENSKLSLEETEKKSPVLFLSVTGSDKKNLLGQTVVKGKVHNNAKIVTYRDVDIKLFFYSKTGTLLQEDQEVVYESVAPGATVNFKSKYFSPKGTDSIAMKVVKAKY
;
A
#
# COMPACT_ATOMS: atom_id res chain seq x y z
N MET A 1 80.31 -39.27 -13.43
CA MET A 1 80.58 -38.30 -12.35
C MET A 1 79.56 -37.17 -12.39
N LYS A 2 78.96 -37.00 -11.34
CA LYS A 2 77.76 -36.22 -10.98
C LYS A 2 77.95 -34.73 -11.15
N LYS A 3 77.02 -34.04 -11.83
CA LYS A 3 76.85 -32.59 -11.69
C LYS A 3 75.40 -32.29 -11.32
N ARG A 4 75.22 -31.76 -10.12
CA ARG A 4 73.98 -31.24 -9.58
C ARG A 4 73.69 -29.84 -10.17
N ILE A 5 72.51 -29.63 -10.73
CA ILE A 5 72.02 -28.29 -11.07
C ILE A 5 70.87 -28.01 -10.13
N ILE A 6 71.07 -27.03 -9.28
CA ILE A 6 70.07 -26.49 -8.37
C ILE A 6 69.29 -25.42 -9.16
N GLY A 7 68.05 -25.76 -9.45
CA GLY A 7 67.09 -24.82 -10.04
C GLY A 7 66.46 -23.94 -8.96
N PHE A 8 66.74 -22.67 -9.03
CA PHE A 8 66.20 -21.64 -8.13
C PHE A 8 64.80 -21.22 -8.67
N CYS A 9 63.75 -21.67 -8.04
CA CYS A 9 62.38 -21.29 -8.42
C CYS A 9 62.02 -19.98 -7.73
N ILE A 10 62.03 -18.89 -8.48
CA ILE A 10 61.53 -17.57 -8.00
C ILE A 10 60.03 -17.59 -8.03
N MET A 11 59.45 -17.63 -6.86
CA MET A 11 58.02 -17.57 -6.66
C MET A 11 57.55 -16.11 -6.67
N SER A 12 57.06 -15.63 -7.83
CA SER A 12 56.45 -14.29 -7.92
C SER A 12 55.05 -14.33 -7.31
N ILE A 13 54.89 -13.74 -6.15
CA ILE A 13 53.60 -13.50 -5.51
C ILE A 13 52.96 -12.28 -6.19
N ILE A 14 51.98 -12.52 -7.04
CA ILE A 14 51.15 -11.45 -7.59
C ILE A 14 50.07 -11.19 -6.55
N MET A 15 50.18 -10.07 -5.83
CA MET A 15 49.10 -9.52 -5.00
C MET A 15 48.04 -8.95 -5.94
N VAL A 16 47.01 -9.71 -6.26
CA VAL A 16 45.81 -9.19 -6.86
C VAL A 16 44.99 -8.52 -5.76
N GLY A 17 45.06 -7.20 -5.68
CA GLY A 17 44.20 -6.40 -4.83
C GLY A 17 42.77 -6.52 -5.32
N CYS A 18 41.91 -7.23 -4.59
CA CYS A 18 40.45 -7.22 -4.80
C CYS A 18 39.88 -5.85 -4.40
N ASN A 19 39.71 -4.98 -5.36
CA ASN A 19 38.93 -3.74 -5.21
C ASN A 19 37.48 -4.00 -5.63
N ASN A 20 36.76 -4.82 -4.83
CA ASN A 20 35.41 -5.29 -5.21
C ASN A 20 34.29 -4.75 -4.31
N SER A 21 34.59 -3.81 -3.40
CA SER A 21 33.61 -3.29 -2.46
C SER A 21 32.72 -2.17 -3.05
N GLU A 22 33.20 -1.40 -4.01
CA GLU A 22 32.43 -0.30 -4.59
C GLU A 22 31.40 -0.76 -5.66
N GLN A 23 31.72 -1.81 -6.43
CA GLN A 23 30.79 -2.33 -7.43
C GLN A 23 29.60 -3.10 -6.85
N GLN A 24 29.76 -3.79 -5.71
CA GLN A 24 28.67 -4.48 -5.05
C GLN A 24 27.68 -3.52 -4.37
N GLN A 25 28.15 -2.40 -3.83
CA GLN A 25 27.31 -1.38 -3.24
C GLN A 25 26.48 -0.63 -4.29
N LYS A 26 27.05 -0.38 -5.47
CA LYS A 26 26.34 0.30 -6.56
C LYS A 26 25.20 -0.56 -7.15
N THR A 27 25.46 -1.84 -7.41
CA THR A 27 24.44 -2.78 -7.95
C THR A 27 23.30 -3.03 -6.98
N THR A 28 23.54 -3.09 -5.68
CA THR A 28 22.48 -3.26 -4.67
C THR A 28 21.63 -2.00 -4.54
N LYS A 29 22.23 -0.82 -4.62
CA LYS A 29 21.52 0.46 -4.56
C LYS A 29 20.63 0.66 -5.80
N ASP A 30 21.17 0.42 -6.97
CA ASP A 30 20.41 0.52 -8.24
C ASP A 30 19.23 -0.48 -8.28
N LYS A 31 19.42 -1.70 -7.79
CA LYS A 31 18.36 -2.71 -7.68
C LYS A 31 17.27 -2.30 -6.69
N TYR A 32 17.64 -1.70 -5.57
CA TYR A 32 16.70 -1.20 -4.57
C TYR A 32 15.90 -0.01 -5.10
N GLU A 33 16.55 0.96 -5.76
CA GLU A 33 15.88 2.11 -6.34
C GLU A 33 14.91 1.70 -7.46
N ASN A 34 15.30 0.79 -8.34
CA ASN A 34 14.43 0.24 -9.39
C ASN A 34 13.23 -0.52 -8.81
N SER A 35 13.41 -1.29 -7.73
CA SER A 35 12.32 -1.96 -7.02
C SER A 35 11.34 -0.96 -6.39
N LYS A 36 11.86 0.14 -5.85
CA LYS A 36 11.05 1.20 -5.25
C LYS A 36 10.20 1.93 -6.31
N LEU A 37 10.79 2.27 -7.45
CA LEU A 37 10.08 2.89 -8.57
C LEU A 37 8.97 1.98 -9.11
N SER A 38 9.24 0.69 -9.27
CA SER A 38 8.24 -0.30 -9.71
C SER A 38 7.09 -0.47 -8.70
N LEU A 39 7.39 -0.41 -7.38
CA LEU A 39 6.37 -0.47 -6.34
C LEU A 39 5.49 0.79 -6.36
N GLU A 40 6.08 1.97 -6.47
CA GLU A 40 5.36 3.24 -6.55
C GLU A 40 4.40 3.26 -7.75
N GLU A 41 4.85 2.81 -8.92
CA GLU A 41 3.98 2.69 -10.10
C GLU A 41 2.81 1.74 -9.87
N THR A 42 3.03 0.62 -9.20
CA THR A 42 1.98 -0.35 -8.87
C THR A 42 0.95 0.25 -7.92
N GLU A 43 1.42 0.96 -6.89
CA GLU A 43 0.57 1.65 -5.93
C GLU A 43 -0.27 2.74 -6.61
N LYS A 44 0.32 3.51 -7.55
CA LYS A 44 -0.39 4.54 -8.33
C LYS A 44 -1.45 3.94 -9.28
N LYS A 45 -1.14 2.83 -9.95
CA LYS A 45 -2.06 2.18 -10.90
C LYS A 45 -3.27 1.54 -10.24
N SER A 46 -3.12 1.05 -9.02
CA SER A 46 -4.15 0.27 -8.35
C SER A 46 -4.41 0.71 -6.90
N PRO A 47 -4.83 1.97 -6.67
CA PRO A 47 -5.02 2.51 -5.32
C PRO A 47 -5.93 1.66 -4.44
N VAL A 48 -6.99 1.10 -5.02
CA VAL A 48 -7.98 0.29 -4.31
C VAL A 48 -7.43 -0.99 -3.68
N LEU A 49 -6.28 -1.49 -4.15
CA LEU A 49 -5.61 -2.65 -3.55
C LEU A 49 -4.85 -2.30 -2.27
N PHE A 50 -4.51 -1.04 -2.12
CA PHE A 50 -3.71 -0.53 -0.99
C PHE A 50 -4.54 0.25 0.03
N LEU A 51 -5.80 0.51 -0.26
CA LEU A 51 -6.70 1.20 0.65
C LEU A 51 -7.72 0.22 1.22
N SER A 52 -7.88 0.23 2.53
CA SER A 52 -8.93 -0.50 3.22
C SER A 52 -9.88 0.45 3.94
N VAL A 53 -11.15 0.13 3.93
CA VAL A 53 -12.18 0.86 4.66
C VAL A 53 -12.86 -0.06 5.66
N THR A 54 -13.01 0.42 6.88
CA THR A 54 -13.77 -0.24 7.95
C THR A 54 -14.65 0.78 8.63
N GLY A 55 -15.72 0.35 9.25
CA GLY A 55 -16.58 1.28 9.96
C GLY A 55 -17.74 0.63 10.67
N SER A 56 -18.58 1.48 11.22
CA SER A 56 -19.81 1.12 11.94
C SER A 56 -20.89 2.13 11.62
N ASP A 57 -22.12 1.70 11.72
CA ASP A 57 -23.29 2.55 11.57
C ASP A 57 -24.14 2.55 12.86
N LYS A 58 -24.85 3.64 13.08
CA LYS A 58 -25.79 3.79 14.19
C LYS A 58 -26.92 4.73 13.80
N LYS A 59 -28.15 4.36 14.12
CA LYS A 59 -29.28 5.24 13.96
C LYS A 59 -29.29 6.32 15.06
N ASN A 60 -29.54 7.57 14.67
CA ASN A 60 -29.72 8.68 15.62
C ASN A 60 -31.22 8.88 15.95
N LEU A 61 -31.49 9.79 16.87
CA LEU A 61 -32.86 10.12 17.30
C LEU A 61 -33.75 10.72 16.19
N LEU A 62 -33.12 11.25 15.12
CA LEU A 62 -33.81 11.85 13.96
C LEU A 62 -34.13 10.81 12.86
N GLY A 63 -33.88 9.52 13.10
CA GLY A 63 -34.08 8.45 12.12
C GLY A 63 -33.01 8.36 11.02
N GLN A 64 -31.94 9.17 11.12
CA GLN A 64 -30.81 9.09 10.21
C GLN A 64 -29.83 8.00 10.65
N THR A 65 -29.19 7.35 9.71
CA THR A 65 -28.05 6.46 9.94
C THR A 65 -26.76 7.27 9.90
N VAL A 66 -26.04 7.27 11.00
CA VAL A 66 -24.71 7.87 11.12
C VAL A 66 -23.68 6.78 10.84
N VAL A 67 -22.96 6.92 9.75
CA VAL A 67 -21.83 6.05 9.40
C VAL A 67 -20.55 6.69 9.89
N LYS A 68 -19.76 5.94 10.64
CA LYS A 68 -18.40 6.30 11.04
C LYS A 68 -17.46 5.29 10.40
N GLY A 69 -16.53 5.77 9.60
CA GLY A 69 -15.57 4.92 8.93
C GLY A 69 -14.14 5.36 9.15
N LYS A 70 -13.23 4.44 8.84
CA LYS A 70 -11.78 4.64 8.84
C LYS A 70 -11.24 4.15 7.53
N VAL A 71 -10.44 4.98 6.87
CA VAL A 71 -9.67 4.62 5.68
C VAL A 71 -8.23 4.43 6.10
N HIS A 72 -7.66 3.27 5.84
CA HIS A 72 -6.26 2.95 6.11
C HIS A 72 -5.51 2.73 4.81
N ASN A 73 -4.31 3.33 4.72
CA ASN A 73 -3.42 3.20 3.58
C ASN A 73 -2.33 2.15 3.87
N ASN A 74 -2.40 1.01 3.18
CA ASN A 74 -1.43 -0.08 3.26
C ASN A 74 -0.24 0.08 2.28
N ALA A 75 -0.23 1.14 1.45
CA ALA A 75 0.89 1.44 0.57
C ALA A 75 2.17 1.76 1.36
N LYS A 76 3.30 1.62 0.71
CA LYS A 76 4.62 1.90 1.30
C LYS A 76 5.18 3.26 0.90
N ILE A 77 4.73 3.79 -0.25
CA ILE A 77 5.31 4.97 -0.87
C ILE A 77 4.25 6.05 -1.12
N VAL A 78 3.09 5.66 -1.67
CA VAL A 78 2.10 6.61 -2.20
C VAL A 78 1.15 7.11 -1.13
N THR A 79 1.01 8.43 -1.06
CA THR A 79 -0.06 9.11 -0.31
C THR A 79 -1.28 9.23 -1.20
N TYR A 80 -2.44 8.79 -0.71
CA TYR A 80 -3.71 8.92 -1.42
C TYR A 80 -4.54 10.07 -0.89
N ARG A 81 -5.40 10.63 -1.75
CA ARG A 81 -6.35 11.70 -1.43
C ARG A 81 -7.62 11.52 -2.25
N ASP A 82 -8.66 12.25 -1.92
CA ASP A 82 -9.96 12.16 -2.58
C ASP A 82 -10.38 10.68 -2.71
N VAL A 83 -10.45 9.99 -1.56
CA VAL A 83 -10.78 8.56 -1.53
C VAL A 83 -12.29 8.40 -1.65
N ASP A 84 -12.73 7.84 -2.77
CA ASP A 84 -14.12 7.52 -3.05
C ASP A 84 -14.51 6.20 -2.39
N ILE A 85 -15.54 6.25 -1.56
CA ILE A 85 -16.09 5.09 -0.85
C ILE A 85 -17.56 4.91 -1.28
N LYS A 86 -17.89 3.71 -1.77
CA LYS A 86 -19.28 3.30 -1.95
C LYS A 86 -19.82 2.67 -0.66
N LEU A 87 -21.06 3.03 -0.34
CA LEU A 87 -21.85 2.45 0.74
C LEU A 87 -22.98 1.63 0.14
N PHE A 88 -23.17 0.43 0.66
CA PHE A 88 -24.19 -0.50 0.21
C PHE A 88 -25.12 -0.80 1.38
N PHE A 89 -26.39 -0.45 1.25
CA PHE A 89 -27.41 -0.65 2.27
C PHE A 89 -28.15 -1.96 1.99
N TYR A 90 -28.05 -2.91 2.91
CA TYR A 90 -28.66 -4.23 2.78
C TYR A 90 -29.83 -4.44 3.74
N SER A 91 -30.83 -5.18 3.29
CA SER A 91 -31.88 -5.70 4.15
C SER A 91 -31.40 -6.87 5.01
N LYS A 92 -32.22 -7.27 5.98
CA LYS A 92 -31.95 -8.46 6.81
C LYS A 92 -31.82 -9.76 6.00
N THR A 93 -32.40 -9.82 4.82
CA THR A 93 -32.26 -10.96 3.90
C THR A 93 -31.09 -10.86 2.94
N GLY A 94 -30.23 -9.83 3.08
CA GLY A 94 -29.09 -9.60 2.22
C GLY A 94 -29.41 -8.94 0.87
N THR A 95 -30.63 -8.45 0.68
CA THR A 95 -31.00 -7.72 -0.54
C THR A 95 -30.41 -6.31 -0.52
N LEU A 96 -29.75 -5.90 -1.60
CA LEU A 96 -29.26 -4.53 -1.76
C LEU A 96 -30.45 -3.59 -1.96
N LEU A 97 -30.60 -2.62 -1.08
CA LEU A 97 -31.69 -1.64 -1.08
C LEU A 97 -31.29 -0.31 -1.72
N GLN A 98 -30.05 0.13 -1.48
CA GLN A 98 -29.53 1.41 -1.96
C GLN A 98 -28.01 1.39 -2.01
N GLU A 99 -27.46 2.20 -2.92
CA GLU A 99 -26.04 2.55 -2.94
C GLU A 99 -25.89 4.06 -2.76
N ASP A 100 -24.91 4.47 -1.96
CA ASP A 100 -24.48 5.85 -1.82
C ASP A 100 -22.96 5.97 -1.96
N GLN A 101 -22.46 7.18 -2.08
CA GLN A 101 -21.05 7.47 -2.25
C GLN A 101 -20.60 8.56 -1.29
N GLU A 102 -19.42 8.39 -0.70
CA GLU A 102 -18.77 9.35 0.16
C GLU A 102 -17.35 9.60 -0.34
N VAL A 103 -16.88 10.85 -0.28
CA VAL A 103 -15.51 11.21 -0.65
C VAL A 103 -14.79 11.70 0.59
N VAL A 104 -13.69 11.03 0.93
CA VAL A 104 -12.77 11.46 1.98
C VAL A 104 -11.68 12.31 1.33
N TYR A 105 -11.76 13.62 1.53
CA TYR A 105 -10.83 14.61 0.93
C TYR A 105 -9.49 14.68 1.64
N GLU A 106 -9.37 14.15 2.84
CA GLU A 106 -8.14 14.14 3.60
C GLU A 106 -7.06 13.27 2.94
N SER A 107 -5.80 13.70 3.06
CA SER A 107 -4.66 12.93 2.59
C SER A 107 -4.36 11.78 3.53
N VAL A 108 -4.24 10.57 2.99
CA VAL A 108 -3.91 9.35 3.72
C VAL A 108 -2.49 8.93 3.38
N ALA A 109 -1.53 9.29 4.22
CA ALA A 109 -0.12 8.93 4.04
C ALA A 109 0.10 7.40 4.16
N PRO A 110 1.22 6.84 3.65
CA PRO A 110 1.56 5.44 3.85
C PRO A 110 1.50 5.01 5.32
N GLY A 111 0.77 3.95 5.61
CA GLY A 111 0.55 3.43 6.96
C GLY A 111 -0.39 4.26 7.83
N ALA A 112 -0.91 5.39 7.35
CA ALA A 112 -1.82 6.25 8.11
C ALA A 112 -3.27 5.77 8.03
N THR A 113 -4.07 6.25 8.99
CA THR A 113 -5.52 6.05 9.04
C THR A 113 -6.21 7.38 9.22
N VAL A 114 -7.21 7.65 8.39
CA VAL A 114 -8.08 8.83 8.45
C VAL A 114 -9.49 8.40 8.79
N ASN A 115 -10.17 9.16 9.66
CA ASN A 115 -11.54 8.89 10.06
C ASN A 115 -12.50 9.78 9.26
N PHE A 116 -13.65 9.23 8.89
CA PHE A 116 -14.73 10.02 8.32
C PHE A 116 -16.06 9.71 9.03
N LYS A 117 -17.00 10.64 8.90
CA LYS A 117 -18.33 10.51 9.48
C LYS A 117 -19.35 11.19 8.58
N SER A 118 -20.36 10.42 8.19
CA SER A 118 -21.43 10.87 7.31
C SER A 118 -22.80 10.46 7.83
N LYS A 119 -23.83 11.14 7.38
CA LYS A 119 -25.21 10.91 7.79
C LYS A 119 -26.07 10.65 6.55
N TYR A 120 -26.86 9.59 6.61
CA TYR A 120 -27.73 9.14 5.52
C TYR A 120 -29.15 8.92 5.99
N PHE A 121 -30.11 9.16 5.11
CA PHE A 121 -31.46 8.64 5.26
C PHE A 121 -31.50 7.27 4.60
N SER A 122 -31.23 6.22 5.39
CA SER A 122 -31.26 4.85 4.87
C SER A 122 -32.69 4.38 4.56
N PRO A 123 -32.85 3.53 3.53
CA PRO A 123 -34.16 2.96 3.18
C PRO A 123 -34.78 2.21 4.36
N LYS A 124 -36.11 2.16 4.37
CA LYS A 124 -36.82 1.30 5.34
C LYS A 124 -36.39 -0.16 5.12
N GLY A 125 -36.11 -0.86 6.21
CA GLY A 125 -35.66 -2.26 6.16
C GLY A 125 -34.15 -2.44 6.06
N THR A 126 -33.38 -1.36 6.08
CA THR A 126 -31.90 -1.46 6.18
C THR A 126 -31.51 -2.09 7.51
N ASP A 127 -30.74 -3.17 7.43
CA ASP A 127 -30.21 -3.94 8.55
C ASP A 127 -28.68 -3.75 8.68
N SER A 128 -27.96 -3.71 7.55
CA SER A 128 -26.51 -3.56 7.53
C SER A 128 -26.02 -2.65 6.42
N ILE A 129 -24.81 -2.08 6.61
CA ILE A 129 -24.13 -1.24 5.63
C ILE A 129 -22.74 -1.79 5.38
N ALA A 130 -22.43 -2.10 4.12
CA ALA A 130 -21.09 -2.43 3.68
C ALA A 130 -20.43 -1.21 3.03
N MET A 131 -19.10 -1.13 3.12
CA MET A 131 -18.30 -0.06 2.54
C MET A 131 -17.19 -0.63 1.67
N LYS A 132 -16.92 0.04 0.54
CA LYS A 132 -15.84 -0.35 -0.36
C LYS A 132 -15.17 0.88 -0.95
N VAL A 133 -13.83 0.92 -0.94
CA VAL A 133 -13.07 1.91 -1.70
C VAL A 133 -13.20 1.57 -3.18
N VAL A 134 -13.58 2.56 -4.00
CA VAL A 134 -13.76 2.37 -5.45
C VAL A 134 -12.75 3.17 -6.27
N LYS A 135 -12.23 4.27 -5.71
CA LYS A 135 -11.25 5.12 -6.37
C LYS A 135 -10.48 5.94 -5.36
N ALA A 136 -9.27 6.36 -5.71
CA ALA A 136 -8.52 7.40 -5.01
C ALA A 136 -7.60 8.11 -5.99
N LYS A 137 -7.21 9.35 -5.65
CA LYS A 137 -6.14 10.10 -6.32
C LYS A 137 -4.85 9.99 -5.51
N TYR A 138 -3.73 10.34 -6.11
CA TYR A 138 -2.40 10.40 -5.50
C TYR A 138 -1.69 11.71 -5.87
#